data_c3edc5bb6d7d55a8bfd00d22624c3864
#
_entry.id   c3edc5bb6d7d55a8bfd00d22624c3864
#
_cell.length_a   1.000
_cell.length_b   1.000
_cell.length_c   1.000
_cell.angle_alpha   90.00
_cell.angle_beta   90.00
_cell.angle_gamma   90.00
#
_symmetry.space_group_name_H-M   'P 1'
#
loop_
_entity.id
_entity.type
_entity.pdbx_description
1 polymer ?
#
loop_
_entity_poly.entity_id
_entity_poly.type
_entity_poly.pdbx_seq_one_letter_code
_entity_poly.pdbx_strand_id
1 'polypeptide(L)'
;MKLCNKLSLLIIVSILILQLVGCANNTNMLQSSTQLTRYPIADEVLTTLDRTVTPISVPSTSPKILPGEVSKYSQYGYGKWQPDEGIGFQKRLDIMPSAYTATSVTNTGNLLRFFTMSDIHITDIQSPAQTIYFGLQGQPVMSSAYSAIIPYTTHVLDAAVQTVNALNKKQAFDFGIFLGDAVNNNQFNELRWYVDILDGQVITPNSDPESTASTDYVRPFKAAGLDKSVSWYQVLGNHDHFWSGVYPPTERIKKTIVGDTVLNVGDVVKDSKNIDGTGYYMGVVNVSSEYGKIISAGPEASFTTPPKINANPDRRSVSRNEWIAEFFNSTSKPVGHGFSRDSIKTGFACYTFEPKVNLPLKVIVLDDSDNDNGIFGLKATGANGALDQERYNWLVRELDRGQSEGKLMIVAAHVPIGIGSYMWDSASSPTENTLIAKLHTYPNLILWISGHRHYNSVTALPSPDPVHRPELGFWEVETASLRDFPQQFRLFDIVRNSDNSISIFTTNVDPAVKQGSPAAKSRSYGIAASQIFPGPPLPYAPIGAYNAELVKQLSAEMMAKIKTY
;
A
#
# COMPACT_ATOMS: atom_id res chain seq x y z
N MET A 1 -34.62 55.68 -46.12
CA MET A 1 -33.50 55.01 -45.47
C MET A 1 -33.94 53.80 -44.62
N LYS A 2 -34.93 53.04 -44.98
CA LYS A 2 -35.40 51.84 -44.27
C LYS A 2 -35.67 50.62 -45.18
N LEU A 3 -35.26 50.66 -46.46
CA LEU A 3 -35.48 49.57 -47.41
C LEU A 3 -34.17 48.83 -47.78
N CYS A 4 -32.99 49.33 -47.42
CA CYS A 4 -31.72 48.73 -47.82
C CYS A 4 -31.20 47.64 -46.84
N ASN A 5 -31.72 47.56 -45.59
CA ASN A 5 -31.25 46.60 -44.60
C ASN A 5 -31.97 45.23 -44.60
N LYS A 6 -33.03 45.08 -45.38
CA LYS A 6 -33.73 43.78 -45.48
C LYS A 6 -33.25 42.89 -46.64
N LEU A 7 -32.60 43.50 -47.64
CA LEU A 7 -32.08 42.73 -48.78
C LEU A 7 -30.71 42.08 -48.50
N SER A 8 -29.90 42.70 -47.63
CA SER A 8 -28.58 42.16 -47.23
C SER A 8 -28.70 40.94 -46.30
N LEU A 9 -29.78 40.86 -45.52
CA LEU A 9 -29.99 39.74 -44.59
C LEU A 9 -30.51 38.44 -45.30
N LEU A 10 -31.24 38.59 -46.41
CA LEU A 10 -31.72 37.46 -47.19
C LEU A 10 -30.62 36.80 -48.04
N ILE A 11 -29.62 37.56 -48.49
CA ILE A 11 -28.51 37.05 -49.30
C ILE A 11 -27.50 36.29 -48.40
N ILE A 12 -27.30 36.70 -47.14
CA ILE A 12 -26.44 36.00 -46.19
C ILE A 12 -27.05 34.67 -45.72
N VAL A 13 -28.37 34.61 -45.53
CA VAL A 13 -29.04 33.36 -45.16
C VAL A 13 -29.08 32.37 -46.31
N SER A 14 -29.19 32.84 -47.58
CA SER A 14 -29.17 31.95 -48.74
C SER A 14 -27.80 31.38 -49.07
N ILE A 15 -26.70 32.08 -48.73
CA ILE A 15 -25.31 31.58 -48.89
C ILE A 15 -24.96 30.57 -47.78
N LEU A 16 -25.51 30.71 -46.56
CA LEU A 16 -25.27 29.72 -45.47
C LEU A 16 -26.04 28.40 -45.69
N ILE A 17 -27.18 28.42 -46.42
CA ILE A 17 -27.95 27.20 -46.69
C ILE A 17 -27.35 26.41 -47.87
N LEU A 18 -26.63 27.04 -48.81
CA LEU A 18 -25.93 26.32 -49.89
C LEU A 18 -24.59 25.71 -49.45
N GLN A 19 -24.02 26.05 -48.29
CA GLN A 19 -22.85 25.38 -47.76
C GLN A 19 -23.15 24.16 -46.88
N LEU A 20 -24.42 23.91 -46.55
CA LEU A 20 -24.83 22.77 -45.72
C LEU A 20 -25.32 21.55 -46.54
N VAL A 21 -25.39 21.65 -47.87
CA VAL A 21 -25.86 20.55 -48.75
C VAL A 21 -24.68 19.91 -49.55
N GLY A 22 -23.45 20.38 -49.37
CA GLY A 22 -22.27 19.95 -50.14
C GLY A 22 -21.31 18.98 -49.47
N CYS A 23 -21.59 18.47 -48.25
CA CYS A 23 -20.73 17.52 -47.54
C CYS A 23 -21.51 16.34 -46.97
N ALA A 24 -22.30 15.70 -47.77
CA ALA A 24 -22.82 14.37 -47.47
C ALA A 24 -22.26 13.37 -48.47
N ASN A 25 -20.94 13.18 -48.42
CA ASN A 25 -20.30 12.04 -49.04
C ASN A 25 -19.30 11.44 -48.07
N ASN A 26 -19.70 10.33 -47.51
CA ASN A 26 -18.90 9.19 -47.04
C ASN A 26 -17.51 9.51 -46.47
N THR A 27 -17.47 9.80 -45.20
CA THR A 27 -16.47 9.20 -44.33
C THR A 27 -17.22 8.51 -43.19
N ASN A 28 -17.56 7.25 -43.37
CA ASN A 28 -17.61 6.29 -42.31
C ASN A 28 -16.19 6.23 -41.72
N MET A 29 -15.77 7.28 -41.04
CA MET A 29 -14.79 7.11 -39.96
C MET A 29 -15.55 6.38 -38.87
N LEU A 30 -15.47 5.05 -38.94
CA LEU A 30 -15.53 4.22 -37.76
C LEU A 30 -14.61 4.90 -36.72
N GLN A 31 -15.16 5.79 -35.90
CA GLN A 31 -14.65 5.96 -34.57
C GLN A 31 -14.81 4.58 -33.94
N SER A 32 -13.85 3.72 -34.20
CA SER A 32 -13.50 2.62 -33.32
C SER A 32 -13.30 3.29 -31.99
N SER A 33 -14.32 3.34 -31.14
CA SER A 33 -14.17 3.54 -29.73
C SER A 33 -13.30 2.37 -29.30
N THR A 34 -11.98 2.58 -29.24
CA THR A 34 -11.05 1.61 -28.68
C THR A 34 -11.52 1.41 -27.26
N GLN A 35 -12.30 0.35 -27.06
CA GLN A 35 -12.81 0.01 -25.75
C GLN A 35 -11.57 -0.21 -24.88
N LEU A 36 -11.35 0.69 -23.89
CA LEU A 36 -10.21 0.63 -22.99
C LEU A 36 -10.17 -0.74 -22.33
N THR A 37 -9.00 -1.32 -22.29
CA THR A 37 -8.77 -2.61 -21.63
C THR A 37 -9.25 -2.56 -20.19
N ARG A 38 -9.87 -3.63 -19.72
CA ARG A 38 -10.22 -3.87 -18.32
C ARG A 38 -9.69 -5.23 -17.94
N TYR A 39 -9.24 -5.38 -16.71
CA TYR A 39 -8.75 -6.64 -16.18
C TYR A 39 -9.69 -7.15 -15.09
N PRO A 40 -10.77 -7.88 -15.45
CA PRO A 40 -11.71 -8.39 -14.46
C PRO A 40 -11.04 -9.42 -13.54
N ILE A 41 -11.49 -9.47 -12.31
CA ILE A 41 -11.10 -10.49 -11.34
C ILE A 41 -11.82 -11.83 -11.62
N ALA A 42 -11.50 -12.86 -10.84
CA ALA A 42 -12.24 -14.11 -10.86
C ALA A 42 -13.72 -13.91 -10.49
N ASP A 43 -14.61 -14.71 -11.04
CA ASP A 43 -16.05 -14.59 -10.80
C ASP A 43 -16.43 -14.87 -9.35
N GLU A 44 -15.69 -15.76 -8.69
CA GLU A 44 -15.85 -16.09 -7.28
C GLU A 44 -14.84 -15.33 -6.43
N VAL A 45 -15.33 -14.56 -5.46
CA VAL A 45 -14.53 -13.83 -4.49
C VAL A 45 -14.68 -14.50 -3.12
N LEU A 46 -13.58 -15.04 -2.63
CA LEU A 46 -13.47 -15.77 -1.38
C LEU A 46 -12.47 -15.06 -0.45
N THR A 47 -12.57 -15.35 0.82
CA THR A 47 -11.55 -15.00 1.83
C THR A 47 -10.69 -16.23 2.13
N THR A 48 -9.64 -16.05 2.91
CA THR A 48 -8.81 -17.17 3.37
C THR A 48 -9.50 -18.07 4.39
N LEU A 49 -10.69 -17.71 4.85
CA LEU A 49 -11.57 -18.61 5.61
C LEU A 49 -12.16 -19.72 4.72
N ASP A 50 -12.34 -19.41 3.43
CA ASP A 50 -12.97 -20.32 2.46
C ASP A 50 -11.91 -21.07 1.66
N ARG A 51 -10.82 -20.40 1.26
CA ARG A 51 -9.78 -20.93 0.40
C ARG A 51 -8.48 -20.14 0.57
N THR A 52 -7.35 -20.86 0.60
CA THR A 52 -6.01 -20.27 0.62
C THR A 52 -5.28 -20.51 -0.70
N VAL A 53 -4.19 -19.78 -0.91
CA VAL A 53 -3.26 -19.92 -2.03
C VAL A 53 -1.95 -20.52 -1.48
N THR A 54 -1.65 -21.75 -1.85
CA THR A 54 -0.47 -22.48 -1.37
C THR A 54 0.58 -22.60 -2.46
N PRO A 55 1.81 -22.10 -2.25
CA PRO A 55 2.93 -22.33 -3.15
C PRO A 55 3.27 -23.80 -3.27
N ILE A 56 3.51 -24.26 -4.50
CA ILE A 56 4.04 -25.61 -4.76
C ILE A 56 5.56 -25.55 -4.63
N SER A 57 6.13 -26.44 -3.85
CA SER A 57 7.59 -26.52 -3.65
C SER A 57 8.34 -26.68 -4.97
N VAL A 58 9.43 -25.95 -5.12
CA VAL A 58 10.33 -26.11 -6.26
C VAL A 58 10.99 -27.48 -6.19
N PRO A 59 11.01 -28.27 -7.28
CA PRO A 59 11.68 -29.58 -7.29
C PRO A 59 13.14 -29.47 -6.83
N SER A 60 13.59 -30.35 -5.98
CA SER A 60 14.96 -30.35 -5.44
C SER A 60 16.05 -30.50 -6.50
N THR A 61 15.68 -31.03 -7.68
CA THR A 61 16.56 -31.18 -8.85
C THR A 61 16.60 -29.93 -9.73
N SER A 62 15.77 -28.94 -9.47
CA SER A 62 15.74 -27.70 -10.28
C SER A 62 16.99 -26.86 -10.04
N PRO A 63 17.55 -26.25 -11.09
CA PRO A 63 18.64 -25.31 -10.96
C PRO A 63 18.25 -24.11 -10.07
N LYS A 64 19.20 -23.62 -9.29
CA LYS A 64 19.06 -22.29 -8.66
C LYS A 64 19.15 -21.21 -9.73
N ILE A 65 18.29 -20.23 -9.66
CA ILE A 65 18.20 -19.12 -10.60
C ILE A 65 18.30 -17.78 -9.88
N LEU A 66 18.64 -16.74 -10.63
CA LEU A 66 18.60 -15.36 -10.11
C LEU A 66 17.22 -14.74 -10.34
N PRO A 67 16.83 -13.73 -9.54
CA PRO A 67 15.53 -13.06 -9.67
C PRO A 67 15.25 -12.48 -11.06
N GLY A 68 16.28 -12.04 -11.79
CA GLY A 68 16.12 -11.51 -13.15
C GLY A 68 15.91 -12.58 -14.24
N GLU A 69 16.02 -13.87 -13.92
CA GLU A 69 15.88 -14.97 -14.90
C GLU A 69 14.42 -15.39 -15.06
N VAL A 70 13.51 -14.44 -15.17
CA VAL A 70 12.03 -14.61 -15.14
C VAL A 70 11.54 -15.62 -16.18
N SER A 71 12.15 -15.65 -17.37
CA SER A 71 11.80 -16.62 -18.42
C SER A 71 12.02 -18.08 -18.03
N LYS A 72 12.85 -18.33 -17.01
CA LYS A 72 13.15 -19.66 -16.49
C LYS A 72 12.25 -20.11 -15.35
N TYR A 73 11.47 -19.20 -14.75
CA TYR A 73 10.64 -19.51 -13.58
C TYR A 73 9.74 -20.71 -13.81
N SER A 74 8.88 -20.65 -14.82
CA SER A 74 7.95 -21.74 -15.15
C SER A 74 8.67 -23.05 -15.52
N GLN A 75 9.79 -22.95 -16.27
CA GLN A 75 10.58 -24.10 -16.72
C GLN A 75 11.12 -24.91 -15.53
N TYR A 76 11.59 -24.23 -14.48
CA TYR A 76 12.20 -24.89 -13.32
C TYR A 76 11.24 -25.06 -12.13
N GLY A 77 9.96 -24.72 -12.32
CA GLY A 77 8.92 -24.97 -11.33
C GLY A 77 8.76 -23.88 -10.27
N TYR A 78 9.44 -22.72 -10.42
CA TYR A 78 9.25 -21.56 -9.55
C TYR A 78 7.90 -20.89 -9.81
N GLY A 79 7.33 -20.31 -8.78
CA GLY A 79 6.10 -19.51 -8.86
C GLY A 79 4.82 -20.33 -9.08
N LYS A 80 4.88 -21.65 -8.99
CA LYS A 80 3.69 -22.50 -9.06
C LYS A 80 2.93 -22.46 -7.74
N TRP A 81 1.61 -22.49 -7.84
CA TRP A 81 0.72 -22.49 -6.69
C TRP A 81 -0.57 -23.25 -6.99
N GLN A 82 -1.29 -23.57 -5.94
CA GLN A 82 -2.60 -24.21 -6.01
C GLN A 82 -3.55 -23.61 -4.97
N PRO A 83 -4.86 -23.67 -5.20
CA PRO A 83 -5.82 -23.45 -4.12
C PRO A 83 -5.73 -24.56 -3.10
N ASP A 84 -5.95 -24.22 -1.83
CA ASP A 84 -5.96 -25.13 -0.70
C ASP A 84 -7.16 -24.82 0.21
N GLU A 85 -7.40 -25.66 1.21
CA GLU A 85 -8.48 -25.46 2.17
C GLU A 85 -8.37 -24.11 2.90
N GLY A 86 -9.51 -23.58 3.28
CA GLY A 86 -9.57 -22.38 4.09
C GLY A 86 -9.02 -22.59 5.50
N ILE A 87 -8.55 -21.52 6.12
CA ILE A 87 -8.02 -21.51 7.49
C ILE A 87 -9.03 -20.80 8.39
N GLY A 88 -9.65 -21.54 9.30
CA GLY A 88 -10.58 -21.00 10.28
C GLY A 88 -9.91 -20.04 11.27
N PHE A 89 -10.72 -19.29 12.00
CA PHE A 89 -10.23 -18.40 13.05
C PHE A 89 -9.56 -19.17 14.18
N GLN A 90 -8.36 -18.77 14.54
CA GLN A 90 -7.77 -19.13 15.82
C GLN A 90 -8.22 -18.14 16.89
N LYS A 91 -8.90 -18.61 17.94
CA LYS A 91 -9.25 -17.77 19.08
C LYS A 91 -8.01 -17.49 19.93
N ARG A 92 -7.72 -16.21 20.12
CA ARG A 92 -6.56 -15.71 20.85
C ARG A 92 -7.02 -15.02 22.14
N LEU A 93 -6.56 -15.55 23.27
CA LEU A 93 -6.88 -15.09 24.62
C LEU A 93 -5.65 -14.54 25.36
N ASP A 94 -4.59 -14.29 24.68
CA ASP A 94 -3.25 -13.98 25.20
C ASP A 94 -3.21 -12.75 26.11
N ILE A 95 -4.15 -11.82 25.93
CA ILE A 95 -4.26 -10.60 26.77
C ILE A 95 -5.43 -10.67 27.78
N MET A 96 -6.10 -11.83 27.82
CA MET A 96 -7.19 -12.05 28.78
C MET A 96 -6.64 -12.61 30.10
N PRO A 97 -7.37 -12.45 31.23
CA PRO A 97 -6.98 -13.09 32.48
C PRO A 97 -6.83 -14.60 32.32
N SER A 98 -5.85 -15.21 32.96
CA SER A 98 -5.58 -16.64 32.86
C SER A 98 -6.75 -17.54 33.26
N ALA A 99 -7.64 -17.05 34.12
CA ALA A 99 -8.87 -17.75 34.53
C ALA A 99 -10.07 -17.52 33.56
N TYR A 100 -9.89 -16.71 32.51
CA TYR A 100 -10.94 -16.43 31.56
C TYR A 100 -11.28 -17.65 30.72
N THR A 101 -12.59 -17.95 30.63
CA THR A 101 -13.12 -18.99 29.77
C THR A 101 -14.18 -18.42 28.85
N ALA A 102 -14.04 -18.67 27.55
CA ALA A 102 -14.96 -18.19 26.51
C ALA A 102 -16.13 -19.17 26.24
N THR A 103 -16.36 -20.16 27.10
CA THR A 103 -17.21 -21.32 26.79
C THR A 103 -18.71 -20.98 26.61
N SER A 104 -19.18 -19.90 27.20
CA SER A 104 -20.59 -19.45 27.09
C SER A 104 -20.72 -18.05 26.47
N VAL A 105 -19.62 -17.51 25.93
CA VAL A 105 -19.60 -16.15 25.37
C VAL A 105 -20.13 -16.19 23.94
N THR A 106 -21.07 -15.32 23.62
CA THR A 106 -21.67 -15.16 22.30
C THR A 106 -21.48 -13.74 21.78
N ASN A 107 -21.36 -13.57 20.48
CA ASN A 107 -21.32 -12.27 19.84
C ASN A 107 -22.72 -11.65 19.85
N THR A 108 -22.87 -10.41 20.32
CA THR A 108 -24.17 -9.76 20.58
C THR A 108 -24.42 -8.49 19.76
N GLY A 109 -23.39 -7.96 19.05
CA GLY A 109 -23.56 -6.80 18.21
C GLY A 109 -22.31 -6.50 17.37
N ASN A 110 -22.52 -6.09 16.13
CA ASN A 110 -21.46 -5.65 15.23
C ASN A 110 -21.17 -4.17 15.47
N LEU A 111 -19.96 -3.86 15.91
CA LEU A 111 -19.55 -2.48 16.16
C LEU A 111 -18.99 -1.85 14.88
N LEU A 112 -17.99 -2.51 14.25
CA LEU A 112 -17.24 -1.92 13.15
C LEU A 112 -16.77 -3.01 12.19
N ARG A 113 -16.82 -2.71 10.87
CA ARG A 113 -16.24 -3.53 9.81
C ARG A 113 -15.40 -2.67 8.88
N PHE A 114 -14.12 -2.99 8.71
CA PHE A 114 -13.23 -2.26 7.83
C PHE A 114 -12.19 -3.17 7.19
N PHE A 115 -11.48 -2.65 6.20
CA PHE A 115 -10.33 -3.35 5.61
C PHE A 115 -9.06 -2.51 5.70
N THR A 116 -7.92 -3.19 5.67
CA THR A 116 -6.59 -2.56 5.56
C THR A 116 -5.86 -3.08 4.34
N MET A 117 -5.16 -2.18 3.64
CA MET A 117 -4.16 -2.51 2.61
C MET A 117 -2.86 -1.83 2.99
N SER A 118 -1.73 -2.45 2.71
CA SER A 118 -0.41 -1.92 3.04
C SER A 118 0.60 -2.22 1.96
N ASP A 119 1.65 -1.40 1.89
CA ASP A 119 2.85 -1.70 1.11
C ASP A 119 2.53 -2.08 -0.34
N ILE A 120 1.81 -1.18 -1.02
CA ILE A 120 1.34 -1.38 -2.40
C ILE A 120 2.50 -1.19 -3.37
N HIS A 121 3.38 -0.21 -3.08
CA HIS A 121 4.57 0.10 -3.86
C HIS A 121 4.29 0.24 -5.36
N ILE A 122 3.36 1.10 -5.74
CA ILE A 122 3.20 1.45 -7.15
C ILE A 122 4.56 1.86 -7.70
N THR A 123 5.02 1.17 -8.75
CA THR A 123 6.40 1.29 -9.25
C THR A 123 6.43 1.76 -10.69
N ASP A 124 7.16 2.85 -10.94
CA ASP A 124 7.57 3.23 -12.29
C ASP A 124 8.81 2.44 -12.72
N ILE A 125 8.59 1.39 -13.49
CA ILE A 125 9.63 0.46 -13.95
C ILE A 125 10.60 1.05 -14.98
N GLN A 126 10.31 2.23 -15.48
CA GLN A 126 11.14 2.96 -16.44
C GLN A 126 11.85 4.14 -15.77
N SER A 127 11.63 4.38 -14.48
CA SER A 127 12.37 5.38 -13.74
C SER A 127 13.86 5.03 -13.70
N PRO A 128 14.75 5.98 -14.06
CA PRO A 128 16.19 5.75 -14.02
C PRO A 128 16.75 5.59 -12.61
N ALA A 129 15.98 5.88 -11.59
CA ALA A 129 16.42 5.87 -10.20
C ALA A 129 15.90 4.68 -9.37
N GLN A 130 15.33 3.66 -10.01
CA GLN A 130 15.01 2.38 -9.33
C GLN A 130 16.31 1.61 -9.05
N THR A 131 16.41 0.99 -7.86
CA THR A 131 17.63 0.25 -7.45
C THR A 131 17.61 -1.21 -7.90
N ILE A 132 17.32 -1.45 -9.18
CA ILE A 132 16.99 -2.77 -9.74
C ILE A 132 18.18 -3.74 -9.68
N TYR A 133 19.38 -3.28 -10.02
CA TYR A 133 20.56 -4.16 -10.18
C TYR A 133 20.84 -5.01 -8.94
N PHE A 134 20.73 -4.46 -7.75
CA PHE A 134 21.03 -5.20 -6.52
C PHE A 134 20.04 -6.35 -6.27
N GLY A 135 18.76 -6.13 -6.54
CA GLY A 135 17.77 -7.20 -6.50
C GLY A 135 18.02 -8.29 -7.53
N LEU A 136 18.50 -7.91 -8.74
CA LEU A 136 18.90 -8.87 -9.78
C LEU A 136 19.98 -9.85 -9.31
N GLN A 137 20.89 -9.40 -8.45
CA GLN A 137 22.00 -10.20 -7.94
C GLN A 137 21.59 -11.10 -6.76
N GLY A 138 20.30 -11.20 -6.45
CA GLY A 138 19.81 -12.06 -5.38
C GLY A 138 20.21 -11.59 -3.98
N GLN A 139 20.30 -10.27 -3.76
CA GLN A 139 20.53 -9.68 -2.45
C GLN A 139 19.21 -9.61 -1.68
N PRO A 140 18.98 -10.45 -0.65
CA PRO A 140 17.68 -10.55 0.01
C PRO A 140 17.19 -9.23 0.60
N VAL A 141 18.10 -8.45 1.18
CA VAL A 141 17.82 -7.13 1.76
C VAL A 141 17.40 -6.09 0.73
N MET A 142 17.56 -6.38 -0.55
CA MET A 142 17.21 -5.51 -1.66
C MET A 142 16.00 -6.05 -2.45
N SER A 143 15.28 -7.05 -1.95
CA SER A 143 14.10 -7.61 -2.61
C SER A 143 12.99 -6.56 -2.80
N SER A 144 12.87 -5.60 -1.88
CA SER A 144 11.98 -4.46 -2.02
C SER A 144 12.41 -3.47 -3.12
N ALA A 145 13.68 -3.46 -3.50
CA ALA A 145 14.16 -2.62 -4.60
C ALA A 145 13.87 -3.23 -5.98
N TYR A 146 13.98 -4.57 -6.10
CA TYR A 146 13.63 -5.29 -7.32
C TYR A 146 13.02 -6.65 -7.02
N SER A 147 11.91 -6.90 -7.67
CA SER A 147 11.33 -8.23 -7.85
C SER A 147 10.66 -8.27 -9.22
N ALA A 148 10.46 -9.44 -9.79
CA ALA A 148 9.76 -9.60 -11.08
C ALA A 148 8.28 -9.13 -11.03
N ILE A 149 7.77 -8.78 -9.85
CA ILE A 149 6.42 -8.25 -9.67
C ILE A 149 6.30 -6.75 -9.95
N ILE A 150 7.39 -5.99 -9.94
CA ILE A 150 7.35 -4.51 -10.07
C ILE A 150 6.56 -4.00 -11.29
N PRO A 151 6.50 -4.72 -12.43
CA PRO A 151 5.69 -4.30 -13.57
C PRO A 151 4.17 -4.40 -13.35
N TYR A 152 3.73 -5.09 -12.30
CA TYR A 152 2.32 -5.46 -12.14
C TYR A 152 1.62 -4.78 -10.95
N THR A 153 2.30 -3.90 -10.22
CA THR A 153 1.78 -3.30 -8.97
C THR A 153 0.45 -2.56 -9.17
N THR A 154 0.29 -1.83 -10.28
CA THR A 154 -0.98 -1.16 -10.63
C THR A 154 -2.12 -2.16 -10.84
N HIS A 155 -1.85 -3.30 -11.46
CA HIS A 155 -2.84 -4.33 -11.73
C HIS A 155 -3.22 -5.12 -10.46
N VAL A 156 -2.27 -5.31 -9.55
CA VAL A 156 -2.54 -5.95 -8.25
C VAL A 156 -3.44 -5.07 -7.41
N LEU A 157 -3.18 -3.77 -7.34
CA LEU A 157 -4.04 -2.83 -6.64
C LEU A 157 -5.45 -2.79 -7.24
N ASP A 158 -5.58 -2.74 -8.57
CA ASP A 158 -6.91 -2.78 -9.21
C ASP A 158 -7.66 -4.08 -8.89
N ALA A 159 -6.97 -5.23 -8.90
CA ALA A 159 -7.58 -6.52 -8.52
C ALA A 159 -8.00 -6.56 -7.04
N ALA A 160 -7.20 -5.99 -6.14
CA ALA A 160 -7.53 -5.87 -4.72
C ALA A 160 -8.76 -4.97 -4.51
N VAL A 161 -8.82 -3.83 -5.19
CA VAL A 161 -9.97 -2.91 -5.17
C VAL A 161 -11.25 -3.60 -5.67
N GLN A 162 -11.18 -4.33 -6.78
CA GLN A 162 -12.31 -5.11 -7.29
C GLN A 162 -12.76 -6.18 -6.28
N THR A 163 -11.80 -6.82 -5.59
CA THR A 163 -12.08 -7.81 -4.55
C THR A 163 -12.80 -7.18 -3.37
N VAL A 164 -12.32 -6.03 -2.88
CA VAL A 164 -13.00 -5.25 -1.83
C VAL A 164 -14.41 -4.86 -2.27
N ASN A 165 -14.61 -4.37 -3.49
CA ASN A 165 -15.93 -4.01 -4.00
C ASN A 165 -16.90 -5.20 -4.01
N ALA A 166 -16.41 -6.39 -4.35
CA ALA A 166 -17.23 -7.59 -4.32
C ALA A 166 -17.58 -8.04 -2.88
N LEU A 167 -16.64 -7.92 -1.95
CA LEU A 167 -16.88 -8.18 -0.53
C LEU A 167 -17.80 -7.14 0.09
N ASN A 168 -17.67 -5.86 -0.28
CA ASN A 168 -18.56 -4.78 0.16
C ASN A 168 -20.02 -5.02 -0.22
N LYS A 169 -20.27 -5.62 -1.40
CA LYS A 169 -21.63 -6.01 -1.82
C LYS A 169 -22.21 -7.15 -0.99
N LYS A 170 -21.36 -8.04 -0.46
CA LYS A 170 -21.80 -9.13 0.43
C LYS A 170 -22.12 -8.59 1.84
N GLN A 171 -21.23 -7.75 2.35
CA GLN A 171 -21.38 -7.10 3.65
C GLN A 171 -20.61 -5.78 3.64
N ALA A 172 -21.31 -4.67 3.85
CA ALA A 172 -20.78 -3.32 3.73
C ALA A 172 -19.62 -3.05 4.70
N PHE A 173 -18.60 -2.35 4.20
CA PHE A 173 -17.54 -1.79 5.02
C PHE A 173 -17.94 -0.39 5.53
N ASP A 174 -17.59 -0.10 6.76
CA ASP A 174 -17.72 1.24 7.33
C ASP A 174 -16.63 2.18 6.74
N PHE A 175 -15.42 1.66 6.52
CA PHE A 175 -14.33 2.37 5.87
C PHE A 175 -13.23 1.41 5.39
N GLY A 176 -12.25 1.94 4.63
CA GLY A 176 -10.97 1.31 4.35
C GLY A 176 -9.83 2.18 4.86
N ILE A 177 -8.67 1.59 5.19
CA ILE A 177 -7.47 2.33 5.53
C ILE A 177 -6.25 1.71 4.87
N PHE A 178 -5.46 2.57 4.21
CA PHE A 178 -4.22 2.21 3.55
C PHE A 178 -3.06 2.60 4.46
N LEU A 179 -2.26 1.61 4.85
CA LEU A 179 -1.29 1.71 5.94
C LEU A 179 0.10 2.21 5.52
N GLY A 180 0.18 2.97 4.42
CA GLY A 180 1.44 3.54 3.95
C GLY A 180 2.09 2.73 2.84
N ASP A 181 3.21 3.27 2.33
CA ASP A 181 3.96 2.75 1.20
C ASP A 181 3.08 2.54 -0.05
N ALA A 182 2.32 3.60 -0.37
CA ALA A 182 1.49 3.65 -1.57
C ALA A 182 2.35 3.58 -2.84
N VAL A 183 3.52 4.24 -2.82
CA VAL A 183 4.47 4.34 -3.93
C VAL A 183 5.80 3.65 -3.58
N ASN A 184 6.59 3.30 -4.59
CA ASN A 184 7.86 2.63 -4.37
C ASN A 184 9.03 3.60 -4.19
N ASN A 185 8.99 4.76 -4.80
CA ASN A 185 10.17 5.62 -4.92
C ASN A 185 9.88 7.12 -4.79
N ASN A 186 8.86 7.49 -4.04
CA ASN A 186 8.51 8.91 -3.78
C ASN A 186 8.27 9.71 -5.07
N GLN A 187 7.71 9.11 -6.13
CA GLN A 187 7.50 9.78 -7.42
C GLN A 187 6.06 10.25 -7.60
N PHE A 188 5.89 11.41 -8.27
CA PHE A 188 4.58 11.98 -8.54
C PHE A 188 3.73 11.08 -9.45
N ASN A 189 4.29 10.52 -10.53
CA ASN A 189 3.55 9.61 -11.41
C ASN A 189 3.12 8.32 -10.70
N GLU A 190 3.95 7.74 -9.82
CA GLU A 190 3.57 6.59 -9.00
C GLU A 190 2.37 6.94 -8.09
N LEU A 191 2.40 8.10 -7.43
CA LEU A 191 1.34 8.59 -6.56
C LEU A 191 0.03 8.85 -7.36
N ARG A 192 0.14 9.44 -8.55
CA ARG A 192 -1.04 9.64 -9.41
C ARG A 192 -1.66 8.32 -9.84
N TRP A 193 -0.86 7.35 -10.28
CA TRP A 193 -1.38 6.02 -10.63
C TRP A 193 -2.08 5.36 -9.45
N TYR A 194 -1.53 5.49 -8.23
CA TYR A 194 -2.16 4.99 -7.01
C TYR A 194 -3.55 5.61 -6.80
N VAL A 195 -3.64 6.94 -6.75
CA VAL A 195 -4.92 7.65 -6.52
C VAL A 195 -5.90 7.38 -7.66
N ASP A 196 -5.43 7.39 -8.90
CA ASP A 196 -6.25 7.18 -10.08
C ASP A 196 -6.86 5.77 -10.15
N ILE A 197 -6.16 4.74 -9.63
CA ILE A 197 -6.72 3.40 -9.51
C ILE A 197 -7.87 3.40 -8.51
N LEU A 198 -7.71 4.04 -7.36
CA LEU A 198 -8.76 4.14 -6.34
C LEU A 198 -9.96 4.95 -6.82
N ASP A 199 -9.73 5.97 -7.64
CA ASP A 199 -10.76 6.79 -8.27
C ASP A 199 -11.39 6.15 -9.53
N GLY A 200 -10.85 5.02 -9.99
CA GLY A 200 -11.33 4.34 -11.18
C GLY A 200 -11.04 5.10 -12.47
N GLN A 201 -9.89 5.73 -12.58
CA GLN A 201 -9.48 6.45 -13.78
C GLN A 201 -8.80 5.53 -14.80
N VAL A 202 -8.40 6.09 -15.94
CA VAL A 202 -7.56 5.40 -16.92
C VAL A 202 -6.12 5.48 -16.46
N ILE A 203 -5.47 4.33 -16.36
CA ILE A 203 -4.08 4.20 -15.97
C ILE A 203 -3.24 3.87 -17.21
N THR A 204 -2.13 4.58 -17.36
CA THR A 204 -1.07 4.27 -18.33
C THR A 204 0.22 4.01 -17.55
N PRO A 205 0.50 2.75 -17.17
CA PRO A 205 1.67 2.40 -16.36
C PRO A 205 2.93 2.37 -17.23
N ASN A 206 3.18 3.44 -17.95
CA ASN A 206 4.26 3.66 -18.90
C ASN A 206 4.68 5.12 -18.84
N SER A 207 5.85 5.39 -18.30
CA SER A 207 6.37 6.74 -18.12
C SER A 207 7.32 7.18 -19.24
N ASP A 208 7.58 6.33 -20.23
CA ASP A 208 8.33 6.70 -21.43
C ASP A 208 7.39 7.32 -22.48
N PRO A 209 7.48 8.63 -22.75
CA PRO A 209 6.58 9.32 -23.67
C PRO A 209 6.71 8.87 -25.13
N GLU A 210 7.80 8.23 -25.49
CA GLU A 210 8.06 7.73 -26.86
C GLU A 210 7.81 6.23 -27.00
N SER A 211 7.45 5.54 -25.93
CA SER A 211 7.24 4.10 -25.94
C SER A 211 5.99 3.72 -26.71
N THR A 212 6.15 2.82 -27.68
CA THR A 212 5.06 2.15 -28.40
C THR A 212 4.78 0.74 -27.87
N ALA A 213 5.34 0.38 -26.71
CA ALA A 213 5.17 -0.92 -26.11
C ALA A 213 3.70 -1.21 -25.78
N SER A 214 3.29 -2.45 -26.01
CA SER A 214 1.90 -2.91 -25.81
C SER A 214 1.83 -4.19 -24.97
N THR A 215 2.86 -4.48 -24.19
CA THR A 215 2.87 -5.56 -23.22
C THR A 215 1.77 -5.35 -22.17
N ASP A 216 1.25 -6.42 -21.60
CA ASP A 216 0.11 -6.38 -20.68
C ASP A 216 0.32 -5.39 -19.52
N TYR A 217 1.55 -5.32 -19.00
CA TYR A 217 1.88 -4.55 -17.81
C TYR A 217 2.10 -3.05 -18.05
N VAL A 218 2.20 -2.60 -19.32
CA VAL A 218 2.28 -1.16 -19.67
C VAL A 218 1.09 -0.68 -20.50
N ARG A 219 0.22 -1.59 -20.93
CA ARG A 219 -0.96 -1.24 -21.72
C ARG A 219 -1.92 -0.38 -20.89
N PRO A 220 -2.40 0.73 -21.45
CA PRO A 220 -3.43 1.52 -20.79
C PRO A 220 -4.67 0.70 -20.44
N PHE A 221 -5.19 0.88 -19.24
CA PHE A 221 -6.41 0.21 -18.79
C PHE A 221 -7.32 1.13 -17.97
N LYS A 222 -8.59 0.83 -17.92
CA LYS A 222 -9.57 1.50 -17.07
C LYS A 222 -9.65 0.75 -15.74
N ALA A 223 -9.16 1.36 -14.67
CA ALA A 223 -9.28 0.83 -13.32
C ALA A 223 -10.76 0.76 -12.87
N ALA A 224 -11.05 -0.16 -11.97
CA ALA A 224 -12.42 -0.33 -11.46
C ALA A 224 -12.85 0.82 -10.55
N GLY A 225 -11.92 1.35 -9.75
CA GLY A 225 -12.20 2.30 -8.68
C GLY A 225 -12.81 1.63 -7.45
N LEU A 226 -12.54 2.19 -6.29
CA LEU A 226 -13.18 1.78 -5.04
C LEU A 226 -14.66 2.19 -5.07
N ASP A 227 -15.53 1.32 -4.53
CA ASP A 227 -16.96 1.61 -4.42
C ASP A 227 -17.18 2.93 -3.66
N LYS A 228 -17.96 3.83 -4.27
CA LYS A 228 -18.19 5.20 -3.75
C LYS A 228 -18.91 5.23 -2.40
N SER A 229 -19.50 4.12 -1.97
CA SER A 229 -20.09 3.99 -0.63
C SER A 229 -19.04 3.87 0.46
N VAL A 230 -17.83 3.41 0.12
CA VAL A 230 -16.73 3.19 1.06
C VAL A 230 -15.86 4.43 1.15
N SER A 231 -15.80 5.05 2.33
CA SER A 231 -14.78 6.06 2.65
C SER A 231 -13.44 5.37 2.88
N TRP A 232 -12.33 6.01 2.44
CA TRP A 232 -11.01 5.47 2.72
C TRP A 232 -10.05 6.53 3.25
N TYR A 233 -9.07 6.09 4.04
CA TYR A 233 -8.13 6.91 4.77
C TYR A 233 -6.70 6.47 4.49
N GLN A 234 -5.73 7.39 4.58
CA GLN A 234 -4.34 7.15 4.20
C GLN A 234 -3.39 7.38 5.36
N VAL A 235 -2.48 6.45 5.59
CA VAL A 235 -1.29 6.57 6.44
C VAL A 235 -0.09 6.89 5.57
N LEU A 236 0.86 7.69 6.04
CA LEU A 236 2.13 7.95 5.36
C LEU A 236 3.13 6.82 5.69
N GLY A 237 3.73 6.21 4.67
CA GLY A 237 4.82 5.26 4.81
C GLY A 237 6.20 5.87 4.45
N ASN A 238 7.27 5.12 4.69
CA ASN A 238 8.63 5.59 4.44
C ASN A 238 8.95 5.75 2.94
N HIS A 239 8.45 4.88 2.07
CA HIS A 239 8.61 5.00 0.62
C HIS A 239 7.82 6.17 0.02
N ASP A 240 6.81 6.66 0.72
CA ASP A 240 6.00 7.78 0.27
C ASP A 240 6.75 9.11 0.28
N HIS A 241 7.81 9.24 1.08
CA HIS A 241 8.60 10.48 1.16
C HIS A 241 10.12 10.29 1.08
N PHE A 242 10.62 9.04 1.10
CA PHE A 242 12.04 8.72 0.90
C PHE A 242 12.29 8.02 -0.42
N TRP A 243 13.43 8.29 -1.04
CA TRP A 243 13.93 7.52 -2.16
C TRP A 243 14.30 6.10 -1.69
N SER A 244 13.78 5.09 -2.38
CA SER A 244 13.88 3.66 -1.99
C SER A 244 13.45 3.39 -0.53
N GLY A 245 12.62 4.25 0.04
CA GLY A 245 12.14 4.15 1.42
C GLY A 245 13.20 4.40 2.51
N VAL A 246 14.43 4.77 2.13
CA VAL A 246 15.57 4.83 3.07
C VAL A 246 16.20 6.21 3.15
N TYR A 247 16.31 6.92 2.03
CA TYR A 247 17.07 8.17 1.96
C TYR A 247 16.20 9.35 1.53
N PRO A 248 16.26 10.49 2.23
CA PRO A 248 15.69 11.73 1.69
C PRO A 248 16.27 12.00 0.30
N PRO A 249 15.45 12.27 -0.72
CA PRO A 249 15.93 12.47 -2.08
C PRO A 249 16.82 13.71 -2.18
N THR A 250 18.12 13.50 -2.41
CA THR A 250 19.10 14.57 -2.65
C THR A 250 18.81 15.27 -3.97
N GLU A 251 19.37 16.47 -4.18
CA GLU A 251 19.23 17.19 -5.46
C GLU A 251 19.76 16.37 -6.65
N ARG A 252 20.78 15.52 -6.44
CA ARG A 252 21.26 14.58 -7.44
C ARG A 252 20.19 13.55 -7.78
N ILE A 253 19.60 12.89 -6.78
CA ILE A 253 18.54 11.90 -6.96
C ILE A 253 17.33 12.54 -7.65
N LYS A 254 16.87 13.69 -7.19
CA LYS A 254 15.76 14.44 -7.80
C LYS A 254 16.03 14.74 -9.29
N LYS A 255 17.25 15.17 -9.63
CA LYS A 255 17.64 15.41 -11.01
C LYS A 255 17.71 14.11 -11.83
N THR A 256 18.20 13.02 -11.25
CA THR A 256 18.29 11.72 -11.93
C THR A 256 16.91 11.19 -12.24
N ILE A 257 15.98 11.22 -11.28
CA ILE A 257 14.61 10.68 -11.42
C ILE A 257 13.89 11.24 -12.67
N VAL A 258 13.99 12.54 -12.93
CA VAL A 258 13.36 13.18 -14.10
C VAL A 258 14.24 13.16 -15.35
N GLY A 259 15.51 12.81 -15.20
CA GLY A 259 16.53 12.90 -16.23
C GLY A 259 16.51 11.73 -17.22
N ASP A 260 17.53 11.73 -18.08
CA ASP A 260 17.71 10.78 -19.16
C ASP A 260 18.81 9.73 -18.88
N THR A 261 19.45 9.76 -17.71
CA THR A 261 20.60 8.92 -17.39
C THR A 261 20.26 7.98 -16.24
N VAL A 262 20.50 6.68 -16.46
CA VAL A 262 20.28 5.65 -15.43
C VAL A 262 21.20 5.92 -14.23
N LEU A 263 20.65 5.78 -13.03
CA LEU A 263 21.36 5.98 -11.77
C LEU A 263 22.58 5.07 -11.67
N ASN A 264 23.73 5.68 -11.39
CA ASN A 264 24.91 4.99 -10.93
C ASN A 264 24.99 5.10 -9.40
N VAL A 265 24.80 4.00 -8.70
CA VAL A 265 24.82 4.00 -7.22
C VAL A 265 26.20 4.39 -6.68
N GLY A 266 27.29 4.07 -7.39
CA GLY A 266 28.62 4.55 -7.01
C GLY A 266 28.71 6.06 -6.85
N ASP A 267 27.96 6.82 -7.63
CA ASP A 267 27.92 8.28 -7.50
C ASP A 267 27.12 8.75 -6.27
N VAL A 268 26.08 8.03 -5.87
CA VAL A 268 25.32 8.32 -4.64
C VAL A 268 26.19 8.04 -3.41
N VAL A 269 26.94 6.96 -3.45
CA VAL A 269 27.83 6.51 -2.37
C VAL A 269 29.06 7.42 -2.23
N LYS A 270 29.62 7.92 -3.34
CA LYS A 270 30.75 8.90 -3.32
C LYS A 270 30.36 10.23 -2.66
N ASP A 271 29.09 10.63 -2.71
CA ASP A 271 28.60 11.81 -2.00
C ASP A 271 28.58 11.61 -0.47
N SER A 272 28.54 10.38 0.00
CA SER A 272 28.70 10.00 1.40
C SER A 272 30.16 9.63 1.68
N LYS A 273 30.95 10.56 1.96
CA LYS A 273 32.40 10.71 2.24
C LYS A 273 33.33 9.49 2.48
N ASN A 274 32.97 8.21 2.31
CA ASN A 274 33.83 7.09 2.72
C ASN A 274 33.61 5.72 2.06
N ILE A 275 33.04 5.60 0.85
CA ILE A 275 32.93 4.30 0.22
C ILE A 275 33.67 4.30 -1.12
N ASP A 276 34.83 3.62 -1.16
CA ASP A 276 35.49 3.20 -2.39
C ASP A 276 34.62 2.14 -3.08
N GLY A 277 33.56 2.60 -3.74
CA GLY A 277 32.63 1.71 -4.42
C GLY A 277 32.87 1.68 -5.92
N THR A 278 33.01 0.48 -6.45
CA THR A 278 32.81 0.26 -7.88
C THR A 278 31.40 0.76 -8.24
N GLY A 279 31.29 1.66 -9.22
CA GLY A 279 30.01 2.17 -9.68
C GLY A 279 29.18 1.07 -10.37
N TYR A 280 27.86 1.09 -10.13
CA TYR A 280 26.91 0.18 -10.78
C TYR A 280 25.73 0.96 -11.30
N TYR A 281 25.41 0.81 -12.58
CA TYR A 281 24.16 1.30 -13.15
C TYR A 281 23.01 0.40 -12.71
N MET A 282 21.92 1.01 -12.25
CA MET A 282 20.80 0.29 -11.60
C MET A 282 19.86 -0.38 -12.60
N GLY A 283 19.80 0.12 -13.83
CA GLY A 283 18.96 -0.46 -14.89
C GLY A 283 17.51 -0.02 -14.87
N VAL A 284 16.81 -0.41 -15.92
CA VAL A 284 15.39 -0.20 -16.13
C VAL A 284 14.77 -1.44 -16.77
N VAL A 285 13.45 -1.57 -16.72
CA VAL A 285 12.72 -2.63 -17.41
C VAL A 285 12.57 -2.27 -18.90
N ASN A 286 12.96 -3.18 -19.78
CA ASN A 286 12.59 -3.09 -21.20
C ASN A 286 11.11 -3.47 -21.35
N VAL A 287 10.26 -2.46 -21.47
CA VAL A 287 8.80 -2.61 -21.53
C VAL A 287 8.29 -3.31 -22.80
N SER A 288 9.12 -3.51 -23.81
CA SER A 288 8.80 -4.31 -25.00
C SER A 288 9.07 -5.81 -24.81
N SER A 289 9.69 -6.21 -23.70
CA SER A 289 9.97 -7.62 -23.42
C SER A 289 8.82 -8.29 -22.68
N GLU A 290 8.50 -9.52 -23.05
CA GLU A 290 7.39 -10.29 -22.45
C GLU A 290 7.55 -10.47 -20.93
N TYR A 291 8.78 -10.65 -20.46
CA TYR A 291 9.09 -10.97 -19.06
C TYR A 291 9.72 -9.82 -18.28
N GLY A 292 9.62 -8.59 -18.78
CA GLY A 292 10.23 -7.46 -18.07
C GLY A 292 11.76 -7.54 -18.00
N LYS A 293 12.43 -7.87 -19.11
CA LYS A 293 13.90 -7.97 -19.17
C LYS A 293 14.54 -6.67 -18.69
N ILE A 294 15.49 -6.77 -17.77
CA ILE A 294 16.25 -5.62 -17.30
C ILE A 294 17.36 -5.30 -18.29
N ILE A 295 17.49 -4.02 -18.60
CA ILE A 295 18.53 -3.45 -19.45
C ILE A 295 19.24 -2.33 -18.72
N SER A 296 20.40 -1.92 -19.22
CA SER A 296 21.17 -0.79 -18.68
C SER A 296 21.61 -0.98 -17.22
N ALA A 297 21.76 -2.23 -16.76
CA ALA A 297 22.16 -2.60 -15.41
C ALA A 297 23.52 -3.30 -15.39
N GLY A 298 24.36 -3.00 -14.42
CA GLY A 298 25.63 -3.67 -14.22
C GLY A 298 26.80 -2.74 -13.84
N PRO A 299 28.02 -3.32 -13.70
CA PRO A 299 29.21 -2.55 -13.36
C PRO A 299 29.46 -1.42 -14.36
N GLU A 300 29.84 -0.25 -13.86
CA GLU A 300 30.15 0.93 -14.68
C GLU A 300 31.18 0.61 -15.79
N ALA A 301 32.18 -0.20 -15.48
CA ALA A 301 33.21 -0.64 -16.44
C ALA A 301 32.66 -1.43 -17.64
N SER A 302 31.44 -1.91 -17.58
CA SER A 302 30.78 -2.60 -18.71
C SER A 302 30.16 -1.64 -19.74
N PHE A 303 30.18 -0.35 -19.49
CA PHE A 303 29.56 0.68 -20.33
C PHE A 303 30.62 1.67 -20.82
N THR A 304 30.60 1.96 -22.11
CA THR A 304 31.48 3.00 -22.70
C THR A 304 30.99 4.41 -22.42
N THR A 305 29.67 4.56 -22.22
CA THR A 305 29.02 5.81 -21.88
C THR A 305 27.86 5.49 -20.91
N PRO A 306 27.45 6.44 -20.04
CA PRO A 306 26.29 6.26 -19.19
C PRO A 306 25.06 5.85 -19.99
N PRO A 307 24.33 4.78 -19.59
CA PRO A 307 23.13 4.35 -20.30
C PRO A 307 22.02 5.39 -20.21
N LYS A 308 21.32 5.59 -21.32
CA LYS A 308 20.29 6.61 -21.49
C LYS A 308 18.90 6.00 -21.59
N ILE A 309 17.91 6.77 -21.16
CA ILE A 309 16.48 6.55 -21.31
C ILE A 309 15.80 7.86 -21.69
N ASN A 310 14.51 7.86 -21.99
CA ASN A 310 13.77 9.11 -22.21
C ASN A 310 13.47 9.80 -20.86
N ALA A 311 13.77 11.10 -20.78
CA ALA A 311 13.44 11.93 -19.61
C ALA A 311 11.93 12.13 -19.48
N ASN A 312 11.45 12.21 -18.24
CA ASN A 312 10.05 12.53 -17.96
C ASN A 312 9.90 13.36 -16.67
N PRO A 313 9.36 14.60 -16.75
CA PRO A 313 9.18 15.47 -15.61
C PRO A 313 8.17 14.93 -14.57
N ASP A 314 7.22 14.07 -14.98
CA ASP A 314 6.22 13.50 -14.07
C ASP A 314 6.80 12.45 -13.11
N ARG A 315 8.04 12.02 -13.33
CA ARG A 315 8.79 11.19 -12.38
C ARG A 315 9.31 11.97 -11.17
N ARG A 316 9.11 13.30 -11.11
CA ARG A 316 9.66 14.14 -10.03
C ARG A 316 9.35 13.59 -8.64
N SER A 317 10.30 13.71 -7.72
CA SER A 317 10.05 13.44 -6.31
C SER A 317 9.03 14.43 -5.75
N VAL A 318 8.19 13.98 -4.85
CA VAL A 318 7.22 14.80 -4.13
C VAL A 318 7.72 15.09 -2.70
N SER A 319 7.51 16.31 -2.24
CA SER A 319 7.68 16.64 -0.82
C SER A 319 6.51 16.06 0.00
N ARG A 320 6.65 15.95 1.32
CA ARG A 320 5.56 15.57 2.23
C ARG A 320 4.29 16.42 2.01
N ASN A 321 4.48 17.72 1.84
CA ASN A 321 3.39 18.67 1.62
C ASN A 321 2.67 18.39 0.28
N GLU A 322 3.42 18.15 -0.80
CA GLU A 322 2.87 17.80 -2.11
C GLU A 322 2.21 16.41 -2.08
N TRP A 323 2.78 15.42 -1.40
CA TRP A 323 2.19 14.11 -1.21
C TRP A 323 0.82 14.21 -0.53
N ILE A 324 0.72 14.94 0.59
CA ILE A 324 -0.54 15.19 1.29
C ILE A 324 -1.54 15.94 0.38
N ALA A 325 -1.07 16.95 -0.37
CA ALA A 325 -1.92 17.74 -1.25
C ALA A 325 -2.59 16.91 -2.34
N GLU A 326 -1.94 15.84 -2.80
CA GLU A 326 -2.43 15.01 -3.89
C GLU A 326 -3.71 14.25 -3.52
N PHE A 327 -3.94 13.95 -2.24
CA PHE A 327 -5.18 13.34 -1.75
C PHE A 327 -6.40 14.26 -1.82
N PHE A 328 -6.20 15.58 -2.00
CA PHE A 328 -7.27 16.53 -2.27
C PHE A 328 -7.66 16.58 -3.76
N ASN A 329 -6.87 15.96 -4.64
CA ASN A 329 -7.14 15.82 -6.07
C ASN A 329 -7.85 14.49 -6.39
N SER A 330 -8.18 13.68 -5.39
CA SER A 330 -9.01 12.49 -5.52
C SER A 330 -10.49 12.85 -5.67
N THR A 331 -11.25 12.00 -6.37
CA THR A 331 -12.71 12.10 -6.55
C THR A 331 -13.49 11.23 -5.57
N SER A 332 -12.82 10.43 -4.76
CA SER A 332 -13.42 9.57 -3.74
C SER A 332 -13.51 10.26 -2.36
N LYS A 333 -14.01 9.57 -1.35
CA LYS A 333 -14.33 10.15 -0.04
C LYS A 333 -13.43 9.57 1.07
N PRO A 334 -13.22 10.34 2.14
CA PRO A 334 -13.50 11.78 2.32
C PRO A 334 -12.49 12.65 1.54
N VAL A 335 -12.81 13.92 1.32
CA VAL A 335 -11.84 14.87 0.72
C VAL A 335 -10.59 14.93 1.58
N GLY A 336 -9.43 14.74 0.96
CA GLY A 336 -8.13 14.70 1.65
C GLY A 336 -7.84 13.40 2.40
N HIS A 337 -8.77 12.41 2.37
CA HIS A 337 -8.60 11.07 2.93
C HIS A 337 -8.06 11.02 4.37
N GLY A 338 -8.52 11.97 5.20
CA GLY A 338 -8.14 12.17 6.58
C GLY A 338 -7.25 13.39 6.81
N PHE A 339 -6.45 13.78 5.82
CA PHE A 339 -5.61 14.96 5.92
C PHE A 339 -6.44 16.25 5.87
N SER A 340 -5.98 17.26 6.61
CA SER A 340 -6.53 18.63 6.59
C SER A 340 -5.75 19.51 5.62
N ARG A 341 -6.33 20.67 5.27
CA ARG A 341 -5.58 21.67 4.50
C ARG A 341 -4.41 22.28 5.27
N ASP A 342 -4.43 22.22 6.60
CA ASP A 342 -3.29 22.62 7.42
C ASP A 342 -2.17 21.58 7.39
N SER A 343 -2.49 20.29 7.27
CA SER A 343 -1.50 19.24 7.01
C SER A 343 -0.70 19.50 5.74
N ILE A 344 -1.32 20.06 4.68
CA ILE A 344 -0.60 20.44 3.45
C ILE A 344 0.46 21.51 3.74
N LYS A 345 0.18 22.46 4.65
CA LYS A 345 1.12 23.56 4.95
C LYS A 345 2.28 23.10 5.83
N THR A 346 1.99 22.21 6.77
CA THR A 346 2.95 21.80 7.82
C THR A 346 3.72 20.53 7.48
N GLY A 347 3.21 19.68 6.56
CA GLY A 347 3.71 18.32 6.34
C GLY A 347 3.37 17.36 7.46
N PHE A 348 2.53 17.75 8.44
CA PHE A 348 2.15 16.90 9.57
C PHE A 348 1.05 15.92 9.15
N ALA A 349 1.40 14.65 9.08
CA ALA A 349 0.55 13.60 8.51
C ALA A 349 -0.26 12.81 9.54
N CYS A 350 -0.33 13.29 10.80
CA CYS A 350 -1.17 12.68 11.83
C CYS A 350 -2.56 13.33 11.85
N TYR A 351 -3.59 12.51 12.04
CA TYR A 351 -4.98 12.98 12.17
C TYR A 351 -5.86 11.96 12.89
N THR A 352 -7.10 12.32 13.17
CA THR A 352 -8.08 11.41 13.76
C THR A 352 -9.41 11.47 13.02
N PHE A 353 -10.17 10.38 13.07
CA PHE A 353 -11.54 10.34 12.57
C PHE A 353 -12.44 9.39 13.38
N GLU A 354 -13.73 9.60 13.27
CA GLU A 354 -14.75 8.73 13.85
C GLU A 354 -15.49 8.01 12.72
N PRO A 355 -15.33 6.69 12.58
CA PRO A 355 -15.81 5.95 11.42
C PRO A 355 -17.34 5.84 11.35
N LYS A 356 -18.01 5.94 12.49
CA LYS A 356 -19.47 5.81 12.63
C LYS A 356 -20.03 6.89 13.53
N VAL A 357 -21.08 7.56 13.07
CA VAL A 357 -21.84 8.47 13.90
C VAL A 357 -22.44 7.71 15.08
N ASN A 358 -22.31 8.27 16.26
CA ASN A 358 -22.79 7.75 17.54
C ASN A 358 -22.00 6.57 18.12
N LEU A 359 -21.28 5.77 17.37
CA LEU A 359 -20.40 4.75 17.95
C LEU A 359 -19.25 5.44 18.70
N PRO A 360 -19.05 5.18 20.00
CA PRO A 360 -17.96 5.75 20.77
C PRO A 360 -16.62 5.07 20.40
N LEU A 361 -16.16 5.32 19.18
CA LEU A 361 -14.92 4.77 18.64
C LEU A 361 -14.20 5.84 17.81
N LYS A 362 -12.90 5.92 18.00
CA LYS A 362 -11.99 6.85 17.34
C LYS A 362 -10.82 6.10 16.72
N VAL A 363 -10.47 6.44 15.50
CA VAL A 363 -9.23 6.01 14.86
C VAL A 363 -8.22 7.15 14.90
N ILE A 364 -7.02 6.86 15.36
CA ILE A 364 -5.89 7.78 15.47
C ILE A 364 -4.87 7.34 14.42
N VAL A 365 -4.66 8.15 13.39
CA VAL A 365 -3.67 7.89 12.35
C VAL A 365 -2.39 8.61 12.71
N LEU A 366 -1.32 7.83 12.85
CA LEU A 366 -0.01 8.28 13.29
C LEU A 366 1.01 8.14 12.16
N ASP A 367 1.76 9.21 11.93
CA ASP A 367 2.94 9.17 11.10
C ASP A 367 4.16 8.82 11.97
N ASP A 368 4.66 7.62 11.83
CA ASP A 368 5.84 7.06 12.50
C ASP A 368 6.96 6.70 11.51
N SER A 369 6.90 7.27 10.29
CA SER A 369 7.80 6.93 9.20
C SER A 369 9.15 7.66 9.23
N ASP A 370 9.55 8.24 10.34
CA ASP A 370 10.74 9.09 10.53
C ASP A 370 10.55 10.54 10.06
N ASN A 371 11.38 11.43 10.57
CA ASN A 371 11.49 12.79 10.07
C ASN A 371 12.68 12.91 9.11
N ASP A 372 12.68 13.95 8.27
CA ASP A 372 13.70 14.17 7.24
C ASP A 372 15.11 14.49 7.79
N ASN A 373 15.33 14.44 9.10
CA ASN A 373 16.57 14.88 9.74
C ASN A 373 17.60 13.76 9.94
N GLY A 374 17.20 12.50 9.82
CA GLY A 374 18.10 11.34 9.98
C GLY A 374 18.65 11.16 11.39
N ILE A 375 19.32 10.03 11.63
CA ILE A 375 20.00 9.72 12.91
C ILE A 375 21.51 9.99 12.79
N PHE A 376 22.12 10.52 13.86
CA PHE A 376 23.58 10.73 13.97
C PHE A 376 24.21 11.54 12.82
N GLY A 377 23.45 12.42 12.15
CA GLY A 377 23.95 13.13 10.97
C GLY A 377 24.10 12.25 9.72
N LEU A 378 23.73 10.99 9.80
CA LEU A 378 23.50 10.12 8.67
C LEU A 378 22.03 10.27 8.26
N LYS A 379 21.78 10.91 7.14
CA LYS A 379 20.42 11.08 6.58
C LYS A 379 19.91 9.75 6.00
N ALA A 380 19.82 8.70 6.79
CA ALA A 380 19.49 7.38 6.26
C ALA A 380 18.96 6.46 7.36
N THR A 381 17.68 6.52 7.65
CA THR A 381 17.05 5.59 8.58
C THR A 381 15.58 5.31 8.31
N GLY A 382 15.02 5.81 7.22
CA GLY A 382 13.62 5.65 6.88
C GLY A 382 13.08 4.22 6.93
N ALA A 383 13.95 3.22 6.75
CA ALA A 383 13.57 1.81 6.77
C ALA A 383 13.17 1.27 8.16
N ASN A 384 13.40 2.00 9.25
CA ASN A 384 13.09 1.51 10.61
C ASN A 384 11.99 2.31 11.29
N GLY A 385 11.51 3.38 10.65
CA GLY A 385 10.60 4.31 11.27
C GLY A 385 11.21 5.06 12.46
N ALA A 386 10.52 6.07 12.92
CA ALA A 386 10.84 6.78 14.16
C ALA A 386 9.64 7.63 14.61
N LEU A 387 9.51 7.78 15.92
CA LEU A 387 8.51 8.65 16.52
C LEU A 387 9.21 9.79 17.26
N ASP A 388 9.13 11.01 16.69
CA ASP A 388 9.68 12.20 17.33
C ASP A 388 8.80 12.69 18.49
N GLN A 389 9.35 13.64 19.28
CA GLN A 389 8.66 14.17 20.46
C GLN A 389 7.36 14.91 20.12
N GLU A 390 7.27 15.55 18.94
CA GLU A 390 6.08 16.28 18.52
C GLU A 390 4.93 15.32 18.25
N ARG A 391 5.18 14.28 17.43
CA ARG A 391 4.19 13.24 17.09
C ARG A 391 3.82 12.40 18.31
N TYR A 392 4.79 12.08 19.17
CA TYR A 392 4.50 11.41 20.44
C TYR A 392 3.59 12.23 21.34
N ASN A 393 3.89 13.50 21.54
CA ASN A 393 3.05 14.38 22.35
C ASN A 393 1.64 14.54 21.74
N TRP A 394 1.54 14.57 20.42
CA TRP A 394 0.27 14.58 19.72
C TRP A 394 -0.51 13.28 19.95
N LEU A 395 0.13 12.11 19.79
CA LEU A 395 -0.48 10.81 20.06
C LEU A 395 -1.04 10.74 21.48
N VAL A 396 -0.23 11.15 22.47
CA VAL A 396 -0.65 11.16 23.89
C VAL A 396 -1.88 12.04 24.10
N ARG A 397 -1.89 13.25 23.53
CA ARG A 397 -3.07 14.14 23.62
C ARG A 397 -4.33 13.51 23.01
N GLU A 398 -4.21 12.83 21.88
CA GLU A 398 -5.34 12.21 21.21
C GLU A 398 -5.83 10.95 21.95
N LEU A 399 -4.93 10.20 22.58
CA LEU A 399 -5.29 9.08 23.47
C LEU A 399 -5.93 9.58 24.76
N ASP A 400 -5.38 10.60 25.42
CA ASP A 400 -5.97 11.23 26.62
C ASP A 400 -7.38 11.74 26.32
N ARG A 401 -7.58 12.41 25.17
CA ARG A 401 -8.90 12.88 24.73
C ARG A 401 -9.87 11.71 24.51
N GLY A 402 -9.47 10.68 23.73
CA GLY A 402 -10.30 9.51 23.46
C GLY A 402 -10.69 8.79 24.75
N GLN A 403 -9.75 8.65 25.70
CA GLN A 403 -10.01 8.05 27.00
C GLN A 403 -11.01 8.88 27.83
N SER A 404 -10.82 10.20 27.89
CA SER A 404 -11.71 11.11 28.66
C SER A 404 -13.12 11.21 28.08
N GLU A 405 -13.26 11.12 26.75
CA GLU A 405 -14.55 11.05 26.05
C GLU A 405 -15.20 9.67 26.15
N GLY A 406 -14.49 8.68 26.67
CA GLY A 406 -14.94 7.29 26.77
C GLY A 406 -15.17 6.67 25.40
N LYS A 407 -14.19 6.77 24.51
CA LYS A 407 -14.18 6.15 23.17
C LYS A 407 -13.23 4.99 23.13
N LEU A 408 -13.61 3.92 22.46
CA LEU A 408 -12.68 2.89 22.00
C LEU A 408 -11.69 3.52 21.03
N MET A 409 -10.45 3.10 21.08
CA MET A 409 -9.39 3.68 20.25
C MET A 409 -8.66 2.62 19.44
N ILE A 410 -8.46 2.94 18.16
CA ILE A 410 -7.58 2.19 17.24
C ILE A 410 -6.48 3.16 16.82
N VAL A 411 -5.22 2.74 16.92
CA VAL A 411 -4.10 3.46 16.32
C VAL A 411 -3.73 2.80 15.00
N ALA A 412 -3.59 3.59 13.95
CA ALA A 412 -3.12 3.14 12.64
C ALA A 412 -1.83 3.87 12.30
N ALA A 413 -0.76 3.13 12.12
CA ALA A 413 0.56 3.61 11.76
C ALA A 413 1.13 2.80 10.60
N HIS A 414 2.25 3.22 10.02
CA HIS A 414 2.90 2.42 8.99
C HIS A 414 3.83 1.37 9.59
N VAL A 415 4.69 1.78 10.52
CA VAL A 415 5.72 0.93 11.13
C VAL A 415 5.17 0.24 12.38
N PRO A 416 5.41 -1.07 12.58
CA PRO A 416 5.05 -1.75 13.83
C PRO A 416 5.82 -1.19 15.03
N ILE A 417 5.22 -1.27 16.21
CA ILE A 417 5.86 -0.81 17.45
C ILE A 417 7.20 -1.55 17.64
N GLY A 418 8.28 -0.79 17.85
CA GLY A 418 9.59 -1.32 18.24
C GLY A 418 10.30 -2.17 17.21
N ILE A 419 9.94 -2.05 15.94
CA ILE A 419 10.67 -2.76 14.89
C ILE A 419 12.15 -2.35 14.89
N GLY A 420 13.04 -3.36 14.89
CA GLY A 420 14.46 -3.08 14.92
C GLY A 420 14.86 -2.27 16.15
N SER A 421 14.38 -2.64 17.32
CA SER A 421 14.39 -1.93 18.61
C SER A 421 15.55 -0.94 18.82
N TYR A 422 16.78 -1.33 18.49
CA TYR A 422 17.95 -0.45 18.63
C TYR A 422 17.88 0.78 17.70
N MET A 423 17.48 0.60 16.46
CA MET A 423 17.40 1.71 15.47
C MET A 423 16.22 2.61 15.81
N TRP A 424 15.08 2.05 16.14
CA TRP A 424 13.92 2.78 16.63
C TRP A 424 14.27 3.60 17.86
N ASP A 425 14.86 2.97 18.90
CA ASP A 425 15.20 3.63 20.17
C ASP A 425 16.25 4.73 20.01
N SER A 426 17.13 4.63 19.00
CA SER A 426 18.11 5.66 18.72
C SER A 426 17.55 6.87 17.96
N ALA A 427 16.45 6.67 17.21
CA ALA A 427 15.79 7.68 16.40
C ALA A 427 14.58 8.31 17.08
N SER A 428 13.91 7.53 17.94
CA SER A 428 12.64 7.88 18.54
C SER A 428 12.78 8.54 19.90
N SER A 429 11.81 9.38 20.21
CA SER A 429 11.52 9.89 21.54
C SER A 429 10.02 9.80 21.75
N PRO A 430 9.52 8.75 22.35
CA PRO A 430 10.10 7.83 23.34
C PRO A 430 10.77 6.59 22.75
N THR A 431 11.49 5.83 23.62
CA THR A 431 11.89 4.45 23.33
C THR A 431 10.68 3.53 23.22
N GLU A 432 10.85 2.35 22.61
CA GLU A 432 9.81 1.33 22.49
C GLU A 432 9.15 1.02 23.85
N ASN A 433 9.96 0.70 24.87
CA ASN A 433 9.45 0.37 26.20
C ASN A 433 8.67 1.52 26.84
N THR A 434 9.10 2.76 26.62
CA THR A 434 8.40 3.95 27.14
C THR A 434 7.06 4.15 26.42
N LEU A 435 7.02 3.93 25.10
CA LEU A 435 5.78 4.00 24.33
C LEU A 435 4.80 2.93 24.80
N ILE A 436 5.20 1.66 24.87
CA ILE A 436 4.36 0.55 25.32
C ILE A 436 3.82 0.80 26.74
N ALA A 437 4.68 1.24 27.66
CA ALA A 437 4.26 1.56 29.02
C ALA A 437 3.21 2.68 29.06
N LYS A 438 3.34 3.69 28.21
CA LYS A 438 2.32 4.75 28.06
C LYS A 438 1.02 4.21 27.47
N LEU A 439 1.08 3.40 26.42
CA LEU A 439 -0.09 2.79 25.78
C LEU A 439 -0.90 1.93 26.77
N HIS A 440 -0.25 1.19 27.66
CA HIS A 440 -0.91 0.43 28.73
C HIS A 440 -1.61 1.28 29.80
N THR A 441 -1.54 2.60 29.73
CA THR A 441 -2.35 3.45 30.62
C THR A 441 -3.78 3.71 30.09
N TYR A 442 -4.11 3.24 28.87
CA TYR A 442 -5.37 3.49 28.19
C TYR A 442 -6.23 2.22 28.06
N PRO A 443 -7.16 1.95 28.98
CA PRO A 443 -8.02 0.76 28.93
C PRO A 443 -8.89 0.70 27.66
N ASN A 444 -9.17 1.85 27.04
CA ASN A 444 -9.98 1.91 25.83
C ASN A 444 -9.17 1.76 24.53
N LEU A 445 -7.84 1.67 24.59
CA LEU A 445 -7.02 1.28 23.44
C LEU A 445 -7.22 -0.20 23.16
N ILE A 446 -7.74 -0.54 21.98
CA ILE A 446 -8.07 -1.93 21.65
C ILE A 446 -7.12 -2.54 20.63
N LEU A 447 -6.59 -1.71 19.71
CA LEU A 447 -5.88 -2.21 18.55
C LEU A 447 -4.86 -1.19 18.07
N TRP A 448 -3.68 -1.66 17.70
CA TRP A 448 -2.69 -0.99 16.86
C TRP A 448 -2.60 -1.75 15.54
N ILE A 449 -2.69 -1.08 14.40
CA ILE A 449 -2.59 -1.67 13.07
C ILE A 449 -1.44 -1.05 12.29
N SER A 450 -0.68 -1.88 11.57
CA SER A 450 0.50 -1.46 10.82
C SER A 450 0.76 -2.31 9.57
N GLY A 451 1.80 -1.97 8.81
CA GLY A 451 2.33 -2.67 7.65
C GLY A 451 3.84 -2.81 7.71
N HIS A 452 4.54 -2.35 6.67
CA HIS A 452 5.99 -2.14 6.59
C HIS A 452 6.84 -3.40 6.40
N ARG A 453 6.62 -4.48 7.16
CA ARG A 453 7.44 -5.71 7.05
C ARG A 453 6.96 -6.71 6.00
N HIS A 454 5.88 -6.39 5.29
CA HIS A 454 5.32 -7.17 4.19
C HIS A 454 4.76 -8.55 4.56
N TYR A 455 4.58 -8.88 5.84
CA TYR A 455 4.00 -10.14 6.28
C TYR A 455 2.90 -9.94 7.32
N ASN A 456 2.05 -10.96 7.49
CA ASN A 456 1.00 -10.92 8.49
C ASN A 456 1.55 -11.27 9.88
N SER A 457 1.27 -10.42 10.87
CA SER A 457 1.62 -10.67 12.26
C SER A 457 0.47 -10.29 13.19
N VAL A 458 0.40 -10.95 14.35
CA VAL A 458 -0.49 -10.59 15.46
C VAL A 458 0.31 -10.71 16.76
N THR A 459 0.56 -9.57 17.38
CA THR A 459 1.30 -9.45 18.62
C THR A 459 0.35 -9.14 19.76
N ALA A 460 0.41 -9.93 20.82
CA ALA A 460 -0.27 -9.67 22.06
C ALA A 460 0.57 -8.73 22.93
N LEU A 461 -0.03 -7.65 23.39
CA LEU A 461 0.57 -6.73 24.37
C LEU A 461 -0.25 -6.81 25.67
N PRO A 462 0.05 -7.83 26.53
CA PRO A 462 -0.73 -8.07 27.75
C PRO A 462 -0.55 -6.93 28.74
N SER A 463 -1.58 -6.70 29.56
CA SER A 463 -1.52 -5.73 30.64
C SER A 463 -0.32 -5.98 31.56
N PRO A 464 0.35 -4.95 32.08
CA PRO A 464 1.35 -5.11 33.13
C PRO A 464 0.76 -5.63 34.46
N ASP A 465 -0.56 -5.55 34.62
CA ASP A 465 -1.32 -6.16 35.73
C ASP A 465 -2.51 -6.98 35.17
N PRO A 466 -2.24 -8.16 34.61
CA PRO A 466 -3.27 -8.94 33.92
C PRO A 466 -4.33 -9.54 34.88
N VAL A 467 -4.09 -9.53 36.18
CA VAL A 467 -5.01 -10.05 37.20
C VAL A 467 -6.06 -9.01 37.59
N HIS A 468 -5.62 -7.77 37.86
CA HIS A 468 -6.52 -6.72 38.37
C HIS A 468 -6.94 -5.71 37.28
N ARG A 469 -6.13 -5.52 36.26
CA ARG A 469 -6.33 -4.54 35.19
C ARG A 469 -6.15 -5.13 33.80
N PRO A 470 -6.83 -6.27 33.47
CA PRO A 470 -6.65 -6.93 32.15
C PRO A 470 -7.03 -6.03 30.98
N GLU A 471 -7.93 -5.05 31.22
CA GLU A 471 -8.37 -4.09 30.20
C GLU A 471 -7.27 -3.15 29.69
N LEU A 472 -6.08 -3.14 30.33
CA LEU A 472 -4.92 -2.37 29.86
C LEU A 472 -4.12 -3.08 28.75
N GLY A 473 -4.36 -4.38 28.51
CA GLY A 473 -3.78 -5.07 27.36
C GLY A 473 -4.42 -4.63 26.04
N PHE A 474 -3.67 -4.72 24.94
CA PHE A 474 -4.17 -4.42 23.59
C PHE A 474 -3.50 -5.31 22.55
N TRP A 475 -4.04 -5.31 21.33
CA TRP A 475 -3.50 -6.10 20.23
C TRP A 475 -2.75 -5.21 19.23
N GLU A 476 -1.66 -5.71 18.69
CA GLU A 476 -1.02 -5.18 17.50
C GLU A 476 -1.21 -6.16 16.34
N VAL A 477 -1.62 -5.64 15.18
CA VAL A 477 -1.86 -6.44 13.97
C VAL A 477 -1.17 -5.79 12.79
N GLU A 478 -0.25 -6.52 12.19
CA GLU A 478 0.44 -6.13 10.97
C GLU A 478 -0.22 -6.78 9.75
N THR A 479 -0.43 -5.99 8.72
CA THR A 479 -1.01 -6.43 7.44
C THR A 479 0.10 -6.65 6.42
N ALA A 480 0.07 -7.79 5.74
CA ALA A 480 1.00 -8.09 4.66
C ALA A 480 0.91 -7.09 3.51
N SER A 481 1.99 -7.02 2.74
CA SER A 481 2.09 -6.22 1.52
C SER A 481 1.17 -6.75 0.41
N LEU A 482 0.63 -5.84 -0.41
CA LEU A 482 0.05 -6.18 -1.71
C LEU A 482 1.12 -6.40 -2.79
N ARG A 483 2.35 -5.94 -2.57
CA ARG A 483 3.46 -6.11 -3.50
C ARG A 483 4.06 -7.50 -3.44
N ASP A 484 4.58 -7.89 -2.27
CA ASP A 484 5.32 -9.13 -2.09
C ASP A 484 4.41 -10.28 -1.66
N PHE A 485 4.85 -11.53 -1.89
CA PHE A 485 4.11 -12.67 -1.37
C PHE A 485 3.99 -12.59 0.17
N PRO A 486 2.77 -12.79 0.74
CA PRO A 486 1.59 -13.45 0.16
C PRO A 486 0.68 -12.58 -0.70
N GLN A 487 0.93 -11.30 -0.90
CA GLN A 487 0.07 -10.38 -1.65
C GLN A 487 -1.36 -10.36 -1.12
N GLN A 488 -1.51 -10.05 0.16
CA GLN A 488 -2.79 -10.08 0.87
C GLN A 488 -3.15 -8.71 1.43
N PHE A 489 -4.43 -8.52 1.63
CA PHE A 489 -4.98 -7.47 2.47
C PHE A 489 -5.81 -8.08 3.60
N ARG A 490 -6.27 -7.26 4.57
CA ARG A 490 -6.91 -7.78 5.77
C ARG A 490 -8.26 -7.11 6.02
N LEU A 491 -9.22 -7.91 6.48
CA LEU A 491 -10.50 -7.45 7.00
C LEU A 491 -10.48 -7.47 8.52
N PHE A 492 -11.20 -6.55 9.12
CA PHE A 492 -11.46 -6.47 10.55
C PHE A 492 -12.95 -6.38 10.80
N ASP A 493 -13.46 -7.25 11.66
CA ASP A 493 -14.81 -7.18 12.23
C ASP A 493 -14.70 -7.08 13.74
N ILE A 494 -15.13 -5.96 14.32
CA ILE A 494 -15.15 -5.75 15.77
C ILE A 494 -16.57 -5.97 16.26
N VAL A 495 -16.73 -6.92 17.18
CA VAL A 495 -18.03 -7.31 17.71
C VAL A 495 -18.05 -7.24 19.23
N ARG A 496 -19.20 -6.86 19.76
CA ARG A 496 -19.46 -6.92 21.20
C ARG A 496 -19.83 -8.34 21.59
N ASN A 497 -19.30 -8.81 22.71
CA ASN A 497 -19.62 -10.08 23.30
C ASN A 497 -20.70 -9.96 24.42
N SER A 498 -21.26 -11.10 24.83
CA SER A 498 -22.28 -11.18 25.89
C SER A 498 -21.75 -10.91 27.30
N ASP A 499 -20.43 -10.91 27.44
CA ASP A 499 -19.71 -10.55 28.67
C ASP A 499 -19.05 -9.16 28.55
N ASN A 500 -18.09 -8.83 29.41
CA ASN A 500 -17.37 -7.57 29.39
C ASN A 500 -16.17 -7.62 28.39
N SER A 501 -16.35 -8.26 27.24
CA SER A 501 -15.31 -8.34 26.22
C SER A 501 -15.82 -7.95 24.83
N ILE A 502 -14.87 -7.71 23.93
CA ILE A 502 -15.06 -7.63 22.48
C ILE A 502 -14.21 -8.69 21.80
N SER A 503 -14.65 -9.14 20.64
CA SER A 503 -13.83 -9.93 19.72
C SER A 503 -13.49 -9.07 18.50
N ILE A 504 -12.22 -9.09 18.09
CA ILE A 504 -11.71 -8.49 16.86
C ILE A 504 -11.36 -9.66 15.93
N PHE A 505 -12.22 -9.90 14.94
CA PHE A 505 -11.92 -10.90 13.91
C PHE A 505 -11.02 -10.28 12.87
N THR A 506 -9.89 -10.94 12.59
CA THR A 506 -8.98 -10.56 11.51
C THR A 506 -9.01 -11.63 10.45
N THR A 507 -9.28 -11.25 9.20
CA THR A 507 -9.38 -12.18 8.07
C THR A 507 -8.46 -11.72 6.95
N ASN A 508 -7.52 -12.56 6.54
CA ASN A 508 -6.72 -12.28 5.36
C ASN A 508 -7.50 -12.52 4.08
N VAL A 509 -7.20 -11.78 3.04
CA VAL A 509 -7.85 -11.91 1.73
C VAL A 509 -6.80 -11.88 0.64
N ASP A 510 -6.80 -12.89 -0.21
CA ASP A 510 -6.07 -12.89 -1.47
C ASP A 510 -6.86 -12.09 -2.51
N PRO A 511 -6.27 -11.10 -3.23
CA PRO A 511 -6.95 -10.51 -4.37
C PRO A 511 -7.46 -11.60 -5.33
N ALA A 512 -8.71 -11.50 -5.75
CA ALA A 512 -9.38 -12.51 -6.57
C ALA A 512 -8.92 -12.44 -8.04
N VAL A 513 -7.67 -12.81 -8.30
CA VAL A 513 -7.07 -12.70 -9.63
C VAL A 513 -7.65 -13.70 -10.61
N LYS A 514 -7.92 -13.26 -11.83
CA LYS A 514 -8.33 -14.12 -12.94
C LYS A 514 -7.10 -14.75 -13.59
N GLN A 515 -7.14 -16.05 -13.85
CA GLN A 515 -6.04 -16.75 -14.53
C GLN A 515 -5.66 -16.04 -15.84
N GLY A 516 -4.36 -15.88 -16.09
CA GLY A 516 -3.82 -15.20 -17.27
C GLY A 516 -3.81 -13.66 -17.19
N SER A 517 -4.41 -13.05 -16.14
CA SER A 517 -4.33 -11.60 -15.95
C SER A 517 -2.93 -11.16 -15.46
N PRO A 518 -2.57 -9.88 -15.64
CA PRO A 518 -1.33 -9.33 -15.08
C PRO A 518 -1.21 -9.52 -13.57
N ALA A 519 -2.29 -9.37 -12.82
CA ALA A 519 -2.31 -9.61 -11.37
C ALA A 519 -2.04 -11.09 -11.02
N ALA A 520 -2.52 -12.05 -11.83
CA ALA A 520 -2.21 -13.48 -11.65
C ALA A 520 -0.72 -13.79 -11.94
N LYS A 521 -0.13 -13.12 -12.94
CA LYS A 521 1.31 -13.20 -13.22
C LYS A 521 2.11 -12.66 -12.03
N SER A 522 1.69 -11.52 -11.47
CA SER A 522 2.31 -10.96 -10.26
C SER A 522 2.31 -11.95 -9.10
N ARG A 523 1.19 -12.61 -8.82
CA ARG A 523 1.12 -13.67 -7.78
C ARG A 523 2.16 -14.76 -8.01
N SER A 524 2.23 -15.29 -9.23
CA SER A 524 3.22 -16.33 -9.56
C SER A 524 4.65 -15.82 -9.40
N TYR A 525 4.93 -14.59 -9.77
CA TYR A 525 6.28 -14.02 -9.66
C TYR A 525 6.61 -13.65 -8.21
N GLY A 526 5.65 -13.22 -7.40
CA GLY A 526 5.82 -13.01 -5.96
C GLY A 526 6.19 -14.31 -5.23
N ILE A 527 5.49 -15.39 -5.56
CA ILE A 527 5.82 -16.74 -5.06
C ILE A 527 7.22 -17.17 -5.52
N ALA A 528 7.56 -16.97 -6.80
CA ALA A 528 8.90 -17.29 -7.30
C ALA A 528 9.98 -16.48 -6.58
N ALA A 529 9.76 -15.19 -6.35
CA ALA A 529 10.68 -14.33 -5.61
C ALA A 529 10.91 -14.86 -4.19
N SER A 530 9.86 -15.24 -3.46
CA SER A 530 9.97 -15.82 -2.12
C SER A 530 10.70 -17.19 -2.10
N GLN A 531 10.65 -17.93 -3.20
CA GLN A 531 11.36 -19.21 -3.37
C GLN A 531 12.82 -19.04 -3.78
N ILE A 532 13.16 -17.94 -4.44
CA ILE A 532 14.52 -17.63 -4.92
C ILE A 532 15.35 -16.96 -3.82
N PHE A 533 14.78 -16.00 -3.12
CA PHE A 533 15.46 -15.29 -2.03
C PHE A 533 15.48 -16.18 -0.78
N PRO A 534 16.67 -16.67 -0.34
CA PRO A 534 16.79 -17.39 0.91
C PRO A 534 16.74 -16.41 2.09
N GLY A 535 15.64 -15.75 2.26
CA GLY A 535 15.34 -14.99 3.48
C GLY A 535 14.81 -15.92 4.57
N PRO A 536 14.63 -15.43 5.82
CA PRO A 536 13.71 -16.11 6.70
C PRO A 536 12.47 -16.33 5.84
N PRO A 537 11.96 -17.55 5.78
CA PRO A 537 10.81 -17.78 4.97
C PRO A 537 9.86 -16.67 5.40
N LEU A 538 9.38 -15.90 4.44
CA LEU A 538 8.12 -15.21 4.62
C LEU A 538 7.09 -16.32 4.43
N PRO A 539 6.97 -17.20 5.41
CA PRO A 539 6.07 -18.29 5.26
C PRO A 539 4.75 -17.73 5.69
N TYR A 540 3.77 -18.39 5.40
CA TYR A 540 2.53 -18.36 6.09
C TYR A 540 2.76 -17.95 7.54
N ALA A 541 2.24 -16.78 7.89
CA ALA A 541 2.19 -16.37 9.28
C ALA A 541 1.67 -17.53 10.13
N PRO A 542 2.10 -17.67 11.37
CA PRO A 542 1.49 -18.64 12.29
C PRO A 542 -0.04 -18.55 12.21
N ILE A 543 -0.75 -19.65 12.34
CA ILE A 543 -2.22 -19.70 12.15
C ILE A 543 -2.90 -18.54 12.89
N GLY A 544 -2.51 -18.24 14.14
CA GLY A 544 -3.07 -17.16 14.94
C GLY A 544 -2.70 -15.73 14.50
N ALA A 545 -1.84 -15.58 13.50
CA ALA A 545 -1.56 -14.31 12.82
C ALA A 545 -2.19 -14.27 11.43
N TYR A 546 -2.73 -15.39 10.95
CA TYR A 546 -3.36 -15.49 9.64
C TYR A 546 -4.83 -15.11 9.69
N ASN A 547 -5.68 -15.93 10.32
CA ASN A 547 -7.07 -15.61 10.64
C ASN A 547 -7.28 -15.83 12.14
N ALA A 548 -7.71 -14.81 12.86
CA ALA A 548 -7.81 -14.89 14.31
C ALA A 548 -9.04 -14.18 14.85
N GLU A 549 -9.58 -14.70 15.95
CA GLU A 549 -10.49 -14.00 16.85
C GLU A 549 -9.68 -13.50 18.06
N LEU A 550 -9.40 -12.21 18.10
CA LEU A 550 -8.62 -11.56 19.14
C LEU A 550 -9.58 -11.04 20.24
N VAL A 551 -9.55 -11.64 21.41
CA VAL A 551 -10.45 -11.26 22.49
C VAL A 551 -9.78 -10.24 23.40
N LYS A 552 -10.54 -9.18 23.76
CA LYS A 552 -10.09 -8.13 24.67
C LYS A 552 -11.17 -7.83 25.72
N GLN A 553 -10.78 -7.81 26.98
CA GLN A 553 -11.63 -7.33 28.05
C GLN A 553 -11.73 -5.80 28.02
N LEU A 554 -12.92 -5.28 28.28
CA LEU A 554 -13.19 -3.85 28.43
C LEU A 554 -13.59 -3.54 29.88
N SER A 555 -13.47 -2.27 30.26
CA SER A 555 -14.05 -1.81 31.51
C SER A 555 -15.59 -1.89 31.49
N ALA A 556 -16.20 -2.08 32.63
CA ALA A 556 -17.68 -2.11 32.77
C ALA A 556 -18.34 -0.80 32.26
N GLU A 557 -17.66 0.34 32.44
CA GLU A 557 -18.12 1.64 31.95
C GLU A 557 -18.16 1.65 30.42
N MET A 558 -17.09 1.16 29.77
CA MET A 558 -17.00 1.12 28.30
C MET A 558 -18.02 0.14 27.71
N MET A 559 -18.23 -1.02 28.35
CA MET A 559 -19.27 -1.98 27.95
C MET A 559 -20.67 -1.38 28.05
N ALA A 560 -20.95 -0.60 29.09
CA ALA A 560 -22.23 0.11 29.22
C ALA A 560 -22.45 1.11 28.08
N LYS A 561 -21.42 1.82 27.65
CA LYS A 561 -21.48 2.79 26.51
C LYS A 561 -21.75 2.11 25.17
N ILE A 562 -21.19 0.94 24.91
CA ILE A 562 -21.39 0.22 23.64
C ILE A 562 -22.59 -0.75 23.67
N LYS A 563 -23.33 -0.81 24.76
CA LYS A 563 -24.42 -1.78 24.95
C LYS A 563 -25.55 -1.68 23.92
N THR A 564 -25.76 -0.51 23.37
CA THR A 564 -26.85 -0.22 22.41
C THR A 564 -26.50 -0.49 20.96
N TYR A 565 -25.26 -0.89 20.69
CA TYR A 565 -24.73 -1.15 19.34
C TYR A 565 -24.67 -2.63 19.02
#